data_5da6e9974bbc301e59f85fd895e2b1dd
#
_entry.id   5da6e9974bbc301e59f85fd895e2b1dd
#
_cell.length_a   1.000
_cell.length_b   1.000
_cell.length_c   1.000
_cell.angle_alpha   90.00
_cell.angle_beta   90.00
_cell.angle_gamma   90.00
#
_symmetry.space_group_name_H-M   'P 1'
#
loop_
_entity.id
_entity.type
_entity.pdbx_description
1 polymer ?
#
loop_
_entity_poly.entity_id
_entity_poly.type
_entity_poly.pdbx_seq_one_letter_code
_entity_poly.pdbx_strand_id
1 'polypeptide(L)'
;MKIFSAAFSRLFNFQPRIAVAACFSVLILMLSVQVQARTIADTEFPDVLEATGEFPQMTLNGASVRKYYYVVDMYVGLLYMQNPGRSEQAVINDEGYKRMVFHTLLPRASGRRVAKALYDALNLSNEEAEALGAPIDEVIEMFDVSMKSGDETHVEYVPGVGTRIIVKNEVRGVIASKRLFDAFLGIWIGAKPFSETFKAEILGTENALIAHE
;
A
#
# COMPACT_ATOMS: atom_id res chain seq x y z
N MET A 1 -64.11 14.57 -52.71
CA MET A 1 -63.49 15.31 -51.62
C MET A 1 -63.34 14.36 -50.44
N LYS A 2 -62.40 13.43 -50.46
CA LYS A 2 -62.01 12.50 -49.38
C LYS A 2 -60.73 11.76 -49.79
N ILE A 3 -59.57 12.42 -49.79
CA ILE A 3 -58.25 11.80 -49.89
C ILE A 3 -57.27 12.78 -49.26
N PHE A 4 -57.20 12.90 -47.91
CA PHE A 4 -56.11 13.53 -47.16
C PHE A 4 -56.26 13.23 -45.67
N SER A 5 -56.27 11.98 -45.27
CA SER A 5 -56.28 11.65 -43.85
C SER A 5 -55.64 10.31 -43.49
N ALA A 6 -54.66 9.84 -44.23
CA ALA A 6 -54.03 8.56 -43.95
C ALA A 6 -52.49 8.58 -43.91
N ALA A 7 -51.83 9.76 -43.90
CA ALA A 7 -50.38 9.85 -43.98
C ALA A 7 -49.72 10.36 -42.66
N PHE A 8 -50.47 10.73 -41.62
CA PHE A 8 -49.88 11.36 -40.42
C PHE A 8 -49.78 10.50 -39.19
N SER A 9 -50.28 9.23 -39.23
CA SER A 9 -50.31 8.36 -38.05
C SER A 9 -49.18 7.32 -37.95
N ARG A 10 -48.16 7.38 -38.82
CA ARG A 10 -47.03 6.42 -38.80
C ARG A 10 -45.70 6.94 -38.24
N LEU A 11 -45.61 8.18 -37.78
CA LEU A 11 -44.34 8.79 -37.34
C LEU A 11 -44.12 8.81 -35.82
N PHE A 12 -45.05 8.29 -35.03
CA PHE A 12 -44.92 8.28 -33.55
C PHE A 12 -45.20 6.92 -32.92
N ASN A 13 -44.67 5.85 -33.50
CA ASN A 13 -44.64 4.55 -32.79
C ASN A 13 -43.21 4.36 -32.22
N PHE A 14 -42.80 5.25 -31.32
CA PHE A 14 -41.59 5.11 -30.53
C PHE A 14 -41.83 3.98 -29.52
N GLN A 15 -41.28 2.79 -29.79
CA GLN A 15 -41.47 1.65 -28.88
C GLN A 15 -40.75 1.96 -27.55
N PRO A 16 -41.48 2.10 -26.42
CA PRO A 16 -40.91 2.44 -25.12
C PRO A 16 -39.87 1.41 -24.63
N ARG A 17 -39.89 0.22 -25.20
CA ARG A 17 -38.93 -0.87 -24.91
C ARG A 17 -37.51 -0.55 -25.37
N ILE A 18 -37.30 0.19 -26.45
CA ILE A 18 -35.97 0.56 -26.97
C ILE A 18 -35.38 1.68 -26.11
N ALA A 19 -36.20 2.62 -25.67
CA ALA A 19 -35.74 3.71 -24.79
C ALA A 19 -35.31 3.21 -23.42
N VAL A 20 -36.03 2.26 -22.82
CA VAL A 20 -35.70 1.63 -21.54
C VAL A 20 -34.39 0.81 -21.66
N ALA A 21 -34.22 0.04 -22.74
CA ALA A 21 -32.99 -0.73 -22.97
C ALA A 21 -31.77 0.18 -23.18
N ALA A 22 -31.90 1.31 -23.88
CA ALA A 22 -30.83 2.28 -24.06
C ALA A 22 -30.45 2.99 -22.74
N CYS A 23 -31.40 3.37 -21.89
CA CYS A 23 -31.14 3.93 -20.59
C CYS A 23 -30.44 2.93 -19.64
N PHE A 24 -30.80 1.65 -19.70
CA PHE A 24 -30.16 0.59 -18.90
C PHE A 24 -28.72 0.35 -19.34
N SER A 25 -28.43 0.39 -20.66
CA SER A 25 -27.04 0.24 -21.19
C SER A 25 -26.15 1.41 -20.83
N VAL A 26 -26.68 2.65 -20.79
CA VAL A 26 -25.93 3.85 -20.37
C VAL A 26 -25.67 3.84 -18.86
N LEU A 27 -26.59 3.33 -18.05
CA LEU A 27 -26.43 3.23 -16.60
C LEU A 27 -25.36 2.20 -16.21
N ILE A 28 -25.22 1.10 -16.96
CA ILE A 28 -24.17 0.08 -16.74
C ILE A 28 -22.79 0.62 -17.12
N LEU A 29 -22.65 1.51 -18.11
CA LEU A 29 -21.38 2.13 -18.47
C LEU A 29 -20.88 3.15 -17.42
N MET A 30 -21.75 3.68 -16.56
CA MET A 30 -21.39 4.65 -15.51
C MET A 30 -20.84 4.01 -14.24
N LEU A 31 -20.87 2.68 -14.12
CA LEU A 31 -20.36 1.92 -12.96
C LEU A 31 -18.92 1.42 -13.16
N SER A 32 -18.15 2.01 -14.07
CA SER A 32 -16.72 1.76 -14.15
C SER A 32 -16.05 2.37 -12.90
N VAL A 33 -15.87 1.55 -11.86
CA VAL A 33 -14.99 1.90 -10.73
C VAL A 33 -13.60 2.13 -11.32
N GLN A 34 -13.21 3.39 -11.41
CA GLN A 34 -11.86 3.77 -11.81
C GLN A 34 -10.93 3.38 -10.65
N VAL A 35 -10.34 2.20 -10.72
CA VAL A 35 -9.22 1.85 -9.84
C VAL A 35 -8.07 2.76 -10.22
N GLN A 36 -7.81 3.76 -9.38
CA GLN A 36 -6.62 4.59 -9.53
C GLN A 36 -5.42 3.75 -9.12
N ALA A 37 -4.43 3.70 -9.99
CA ALA A 37 -3.16 3.04 -9.75
C ALA A 37 -2.02 4.03 -10.00
N ARG A 38 -0.94 3.90 -9.25
CA ARG A 38 0.26 4.71 -9.38
C ARG A 38 1.39 3.88 -9.96
N THR A 39 2.04 4.37 -11.01
CA THR A 39 3.21 3.70 -11.60
C THR A 39 4.49 4.19 -10.91
N ILE A 40 5.27 3.27 -10.35
CA ILE A 40 6.54 3.54 -9.68
C ILE A 40 7.52 2.46 -10.11
N ALA A 41 8.71 2.85 -10.61
CA ALA A 41 9.73 1.93 -11.11
C ALA A 41 9.14 0.89 -12.08
N ASP A 42 8.36 1.36 -13.07
CA ASP A 42 7.69 0.57 -14.11
C ASP A 42 6.69 -0.49 -13.60
N THR A 43 6.27 -0.38 -12.34
CA THR A 43 5.26 -1.26 -11.72
C THR A 43 4.05 -0.45 -11.27
N GLU A 44 2.85 -0.97 -11.54
CA GLU A 44 1.59 -0.36 -11.12
C GLU A 44 1.20 -0.84 -9.72
N PHE A 45 0.89 0.11 -8.83
CA PHE A 45 0.41 -0.15 -7.48
C PHE A 45 -0.94 0.51 -7.27
N PRO A 46 -1.94 -0.19 -6.71
CA PRO A 46 -3.26 0.39 -6.46
C PRO A 46 -3.18 1.49 -5.41
N ASP A 47 -3.90 2.60 -5.61
CA ASP A 47 -4.04 3.64 -4.59
C ASP A 47 -4.95 3.20 -3.43
N VAL A 48 -5.79 2.18 -3.65
CA VAL A 48 -6.69 1.60 -2.64
C VAL A 48 -6.59 0.09 -2.66
N LEU A 49 -6.39 -0.51 -1.50
CA LEU A 49 -6.55 -1.95 -1.26
C LEU A 49 -7.97 -2.16 -0.73
N GLU A 50 -8.80 -2.85 -1.50
CA GLU A 50 -10.18 -3.14 -1.11
C GLU A 50 -10.22 -4.07 0.12
N ALA A 51 -11.26 -3.89 0.94
CA ALA A 51 -11.47 -4.72 2.11
C ALA A 51 -11.62 -6.20 1.73
N THR A 52 -11.00 -7.06 2.53
CA THR A 52 -11.13 -8.53 2.44
C THR A 52 -11.57 -9.09 3.78
N GLY A 53 -11.71 -10.43 3.90
CA GLY A 53 -11.92 -11.07 5.21
C GLY A 53 -10.73 -10.93 6.17
N GLU A 54 -9.55 -10.54 5.67
CA GLU A 54 -8.32 -10.47 6.44
C GLU A 54 -7.93 -9.05 6.86
N PHE A 55 -8.33 -8.03 6.11
CA PHE A 55 -8.01 -6.63 6.40
C PHE A 55 -9.11 -5.68 5.90
N PRO A 56 -9.28 -4.49 6.54
CA PRO A 56 -10.18 -3.45 6.08
C PRO A 56 -9.66 -2.78 4.80
N GLN A 57 -10.49 -1.97 4.16
CA GLN A 57 -10.03 -1.11 3.08
C GLN A 57 -8.90 -0.20 3.59
N MET A 58 -7.82 -0.10 2.80
CA MET A 58 -6.68 0.76 3.09
C MET A 58 -6.36 1.63 1.88
N THR A 59 -5.95 2.87 2.15
CA THR A 59 -5.51 3.82 1.13
C THR A 59 -3.99 3.94 1.16
N LEU A 60 -3.37 4.09 -0.01
CA LEU A 60 -1.94 4.37 -0.13
C LEU A 60 -1.63 5.74 0.48
N ASN A 61 -0.93 5.74 1.61
CA ASN A 61 -0.48 6.96 2.28
C ASN A 61 0.63 7.64 1.48
N GLY A 62 1.59 6.84 1.01
CA GLY A 62 2.68 7.27 0.16
C GLY A 62 3.54 6.11 -0.28
N ALA A 63 4.42 6.38 -1.25
CA ALA A 63 5.32 5.39 -1.81
C ALA A 63 6.62 6.05 -2.27
N SER A 64 7.73 5.34 -2.12
CA SER A 64 9.06 5.82 -2.48
C SER A 64 9.98 4.70 -2.92
N VAL A 65 10.98 5.01 -3.76
CA VAL A 65 12.02 4.06 -4.16
C VAL A 65 13.21 4.14 -3.23
N ARG A 66 13.52 3.05 -2.53
CA ARG A 66 14.75 2.94 -1.74
C ARG A 66 15.94 2.68 -2.64
N LYS A 67 16.91 3.60 -2.64
CA LYS A 67 18.16 3.47 -3.40
C LYS A 67 19.35 3.19 -2.47
N TYR A 68 20.29 2.38 -2.95
CA TYR A 68 21.59 2.18 -2.31
C TYR A 68 22.61 3.05 -3.02
N TYR A 69 23.32 3.90 -2.26
CA TYR A 69 24.25 4.92 -2.77
C TYR A 69 23.66 5.74 -3.95
N TYR A 70 22.34 6.03 -3.94
CA TYR A 70 21.63 6.83 -4.96
C TYR A 70 21.59 6.22 -6.38
N VAL A 71 22.20 5.05 -6.62
CA VAL A 71 22.37 4.48 -7.96
C VAL A 71 21.72 3.12 -8.15
N VAL A 72 21.49 2.35 -7.10
CA VAL A 72 20.89 1.01 -7.20
C VAL A 72 19.51 1.02 -6.55
N ASP A 73 18.46 0.81 -7.34
CA ASP A 73 17.10 0.68 -6.84
C ASP A 73 16.96 -0.67 -6.13
N MET A 74 16.66 -0.63 -4.83
CA MET A 74 16.58 -1.83 -4.00
C MET A 74 15.15 -2.37 -3.93
N TYR A 75 14.21 -1.50 -3.59
CA TYR A 75 12.79 -1.83 -3.46
C TYR A 75 11.93 -0.57 -3.58
N VAL A 76 10.66 -0.75 -3.95
CA VAL A 76 9.61 0.24 -3.74
C VAL A 76 9.03 0.01 -2.36
N GLY A 77 9.09 1.04 -1.51
CA GLY A 77 8.38 1.06 -0.23
C GLY A 77 7.01 1.71 -0.42
N LEU A 78 5.95 1.03 0.03
CA LEU A 78 4.60 1.58 0.04
C LEU A 78 4.03 1.48 1.45
N LEU A 79 3.34 2.51 1.89
CA LEU A 79 2.62 2.53 3.15
C LEU A 79 1.12 2.63 2.87
N TYR A 80 0.38 1.57 3.16
CA TYR A 80 -1.08 1.56 3.14
C TYR A 80 -1.62 1.71 4.55
N MET A 81 -2.67 2.52 4.70
CA MET A 81 -3.30 2.80 5.99
C MET A 81 -4.81 2.80 5.90
N GLN A 82 -5.46 2.32 6.94
CA GLN A 82 -6.90 2.49 7.12
C GLN A 82 -7.25 3.98 7.32
N ASN A 83 -6.42 4.70 8.05
CA ASN A 83 -6.57 6.13 8.33
C ASN A 83 -5.29 6.87 7.88
N PRO A 84 -5.20 7.36 6.63
CA PRO A 84 -4.00 8.04 6.14
C PRO A 84 -3.63 9.29 6.94
N GLY A 85 -2.32 9.55 7.10
CA GLY A 85 -1.78 10.69 7.83
C GLY A 85 -0.60 11.35 7.11
N ARG A 86 -0.39 12.67 7.33
CA ARG A 86 0.66 13.45 6.68
C ARG A 86 1.79 13.89 7.61
N SER A 87 1.78 13.46 8.86
CA SER A 87 2.86 13.69 9.81
C SER A 87 3.30 12.41 10.47
N GLU A 88 4.55 12.36 10.93
CA GLU A 88 5.12 11.24 11.67
C GLU A 88 4.20 10.82 12.83
N GLN A 89 3.80 11.78 13.67
CA GLN A 89 2.94 11.52 14.83
C GLN A 89 1.56 10.98 14.44
N ALA A 90 0.93 11.55 13.40
CA ALA A 90 -0.37 11.09 12.95
C ALA A 90 -0.33 9.64 12.45
N VAL A 91 0.75 9.26 11.75
CA VAL A 91 0.92 7.93 11.18
C VAL A 91 1.33 6.90 12.24
N ILE A 92 2.28 7.23 13.14
CA ILE A 92 2.75 6.30 14.18
C ILE A 92 1.67 6.08 15.23
N ASN A 93 1.00 7.15 15.69
CA ASN A 93 -0.01 7.07 16.76
C ASN A 93 -1.37 6.53 16.29
N ASP A 94 -1.59 6.40 14.97
CA ASP A 94 -2.81 5.77 14.48
C ASP A 94 -2.92 4.32 14.96
N GLU A 95 -4.12 3.94 15.41
CA GLU A 95 -4.43 2.59 15.89
C GLU A 95 -5.19 1.75 14.86
N GLY A 96 -5.40 2.28 13.65
CA GLY A 96 -5.98 1.56 12.54
C GLY A 96 -4.99 0.57 11.90
N TYR A 97 -5.50 -0.26 11.01
CA TYR A 97 -4.69 -1.21 10.25
C TYR A 97 -3.67 -0.48 9.37
N LYS A 98 -2.42 -0.95 9.37
CA LYS A 98 -1.32 -0.40 8.56
C LYS A 98 -0.53 -1.53 7.91
N ARG A 99 -0.06 -1.30 6.68
CA ARG A 99 0.78 -2.24 5.94
C ARG A 99 1.95 -1.51 5.29
N MET A 100 3.16 -1.88 5.67
CA MET A 100 4.38 -1.55 4.93
C MET A 100 4.60 -2.64 3.88
N VAL A 101 4.75 -2.26 2.61
CA VAL A 101 5.10 -3.16 1.52
C VAL A 101 6.52 -2.85 1.06
N PHE A 102 7.32 -3.89 0.89
CA PHE A 102 8.66 -3.85 0.30
C PHE A 102 8.61 -4.64 -1.00
N HIS A 103 8.35 -3.96 -2.11
CA HIS A 103 8.36 -4.57 -3.44
C HIS A 103 9.79 -4.59 -3.98
N THR A 104 10.39 -5.77 -4.09
CA THR A 104 11.80 -5.97 -4.43
C THR A 104 12.09 -5.60 -5.89
N LEU A 105 13.07 -4.74 -6.13
CA LEU A 105 13.55 -4.37 -7.48
C LEU A 105 14.84 -5.11 -7.86
N LEU A 106 15.61 -5.57 -6.86
CA LEU A 106 16.86 -6.30 -7.10
C LEU A 106 16.59 -7.64 -7.80
N PRO A 107 17.42 -8.03 -8.78
CA PRO A 107 17.30 -9.35 -9.42
C PRO A 107 17.39 -10.52 -8.44
N ARG A 108 18.12 -10.33 -7.33
CA ARG A 108 18.21 -11.28 -6.23
C ARG A 108 18.60 -10.58 -4.93
N ALA A 109 17.87 -10.87 -3.85
CA ALA A 109 18.17 -10.43 -2.50
C ALA A 109 18.11 -11.61 -1.52
N SER A 110 19.07 -11.67 -0.58
CA SER A 110 19.03 -12.62 0.53
C SER A 110 18.13 -12.09 1.62
N GLY A 111 17.04 -12.79 1.93
CA GLY A 111 16.10 -12.41 2.99
C GLY A 111 16.81 -12.22 4.33
N ARG A 112 17.70 -13.14 4.72
CA ARG A 112 18.49 -13.03 5.96
C ARG A 112 19.34 -11.74 6.02
N ARG A 113 19.97 -11.34 4.90
CA ARG A 113 20.75 -10.09 4.85
C ARG A 113 19.85 -8.87 4.98
N VAL A 114 18.70 -8.89 4.30
CA VAL A 114 17.69 -7.82 4.39
C VAL A 114 17.15 -7.72 5.82
N ALA A 115 16.78 -8.84 6.42
CA ALA A 115 16.29 -8.90 7.79
C ALA A 115 17.32 -8.35 8.78
N LYS A 116 18.59 -8.80 8.66
CA LYS A 116 19.65 -8.29 9.52
C LYS A 116 19.83 -6.78 9.35
N ALA A 117 19.84 -6.26 8.12
CA ALA A 117 19.98 -4.83 7.88
C ALA A 117 18.79 -4.02 8.42
N LEU A 118 17.57 -4.53 8.31
CA LEU A 118 16.38 -3.92 8.91
C LEU A 118 16.50 -3.93 10.44
N TYR A 119 16.86 -5.07 11.03
CA TYR A 119 16.99 -5.19 12.46
C TYR A 119 18.10 -4.29 13.02
N ASP A 120 19.26 -4.25 12.36
CA ASP A 120 20.37 -3.33 12.74
C ASP A 120 19.89 -1.86 12.67
N ALA A 121 19.00 -1.52 11.73
CA ALA A 121 18.42 -0.19 11.59
C ALA A 121 17.41 0.16 12.71
N LEU A 122 16.81 -0.84 13.37
CA LEU A 122 15.97 -0.61 14.55
C LEU A 122 16.79 -0.06 15.72
N ASN A 123 18.10 -0.34 15.76
CA ASN A 123 19.04 0.07 16.82
C ASN A 123 18.51 -0.27 18.23
N LEU A 124 17.87 -1.44 18.35
CA LEU A 124 17.39 -1.96 19.65
C LEU A 124 18.51 -2.70 20.37
N SER A 125 18.59 -2.53 21.67
CA SER A 125 19.35 -3.44 22.53
C SER A 125 18.66 -4.82 22.60
N ASN A 126 19.40 -5.87 22.99
CA ASN A 126 18.81 -7.20 23.17
C ASN A 126 17.65 -7.18 24.20
N GLU A 127 17.80 -6.40 25.27
CA GLU A 127 16.78 -6.24 26.32
C GLU A 127 15.51 -5.57 25.78
N GLU A 128 15.66 -4.52 24.95
CA GLU A 128 14.51 -3.87 24.29
C GLU A 128 13.83 -4.80 23.31
N ALA A 129 14.58 -5.60 22.54
CA ALA A 129 14.04 -6.58 21.61
C ALA A 129 13.25 -7.67 22.33
N GLU A 130 13.77 -8.21 23.42
CA GLU A 130 13.07 -9.18 24.25
C GLU A 130 11.80 -8.58 24.88
N ALA A 131 11.87 -7.35 25.37
CA ALA A 131 10.73 -6.62 25.92
C ALA A 131 9.62 -6.36 24.89
N LEU A 132 9.97 -6.33 23.59
CA LEU A 132 9.02 -6.25 22.48
C LEU A 132 8.45 -7.61 22.07
N GLY A 133 8.93 -8.71 22.65
CA GLY A 133 8.60 -10.07 22.23
C GLY A 133 9.15 -10.41 20.86
N ALA A 134 10.25 -9.75 20.45
CA ALA A 134 10.85 -9.87 19.14
C ALA A 134 12.36 -10.16 19.22
N PRO A 135 12.79 -11.34 19.76
CA PRO A 135 14.19 -11.73 19.75
C PRO A 135 14.76 -11.66 18.32
N ILE A 136 15.98 -11.13 18.22
CA ILE A 136 16.59 -10.86 16.89
C ILE A 136 16.60 -12.09 15.98
N ASP A 137 16.90 -13.25 16.52
CA ASP A 137 17.01 -14.48 15.73
C ASP A 137 15.65 -14.91 15.17
N GLU A 138 14.58 -14.79 15.94
CA GLU A 138 13.21 -15.09 15.49
C GLU A 138 12.75 -14.14 14.38
N VAL A 139 13.00 -12.83 14.55
CA VAL A 139 12.66 -11.84 13.54
C VAL A 139 13.44 -12.09 12.24
N ILE A 140 14.76 -12.36 12.34
CA ILE A 140 15.59 -12.67 11.17
C ILE A 140 15.08 -13.93 10.46
N GLU A 141 14.68 -14.96 11.19
CA GLU A 141 14.18 -16.21 10.62
C GLU A 141 12.89 -16.01 9.83
N MET A 142 11.99 -15.13 10.31
CA MET A 142 10.75 -14.80 9.60
C MET A 142 11.00 -14.22 8.18
N PHE A 143 12.11 -13.49 8.00
CA PHE A 143 12.49 -12.91 6.71
C PHE A 143 13.47 -13.81 5.90
N ASP A 144 13.97 -14.94 6.44
CA ASP A 144 15.00 -15.75 5.78
C ASP A 144 14.45 -16.50 4.56
N VAL A 145 14.01 -15.74 3.57
CA VAL A 145 13.53 -16.21 2.27
C VAL A 145 14.27 -15.47 1.17
N SER A 146 14.79 -16.21 0.18
CA SER A 146 15.42 -15.59 -0.99
C SER A 146 14.38 -14.83 -1.82
N MET A 147 14.65 -13.57 -2.11
CA MET A 147 13.79 -12.66 -2.86
C MET A 147 14.38 -12.38 -4.24
N LYS A 148 13.51 -12.10 -5.20
CA LYS A 148 13.85 -11.63 -6.55
C LYS A 148 12.97 -10.44 -6.93
N SER A 149 13.28 -9.78 -8.03
CA SER A 149 12.46 -8.69 -8.56
C SER A 149 10.99 -9.13 -8.72
N GLY A 150 10.07 -8.31 -8.21
CA GLY A 150 8.64 -8.57 -8.15
C GLY A 150 8.16 -9.29 -6.88
N ASP A 151 9.05 -9.90 -6.09
CA ASP A 151 8.66 -10.50 -4.81
C ASP A 151 8.38 -9.40 -3.76
N GLU A 152 7.39 -9.64 -2.90
CA GLU A 152 6.98 -8.69 -1.86
C GLU A 152 7.16 -9.25 -0.45
N THR A 153 7.51 -8.34 0.45
CA THR A 153 7.47 -8.53 1.90
C THR A 153 6.52 -7.50 2.49
N HIS A 154 5.60 -7.95 3.35
CA HIS A 154 4.69 -7.06 4.07
C HIS A 154 5.00 -7.13 5.56
N VAL A 155 5.08 -5.97 6.21
CA VAL A 155 5.04 -5.82 7.66
C VAL A 155 3.75 -5.08 7.98
N GLU A 156 2.89 -5.70 8.77
CA GLU A 156 1.55 -5.20 9.06
C GLU A 156 1.36 -4.95 10.54
N TYR A 157 0.68 -3.87 10.87
CA TYR A 157 0.04 -3.72 12.16
C TYR A 157 -1.42 -4.16 12.05
N VAL A 158 -1.77 -5.19 12.80
CA VAL A 158 -3.15 -5.71 12.91
C VAL A 158 -3.69 -5.30 14.28
N PRO A 159 -4.72 -4.41 14.36
CA PRO A 159 -5.29 -3.97 15.61
C PRO A 159 -5.73 -5.13 16.52
N GLY A 160 -5.33 -5.09 17.78
CA GLY A 160 -5.63 -6.13 18.77
C GLY A 160 -4.81 -7.42 18.62
N VAL A 161 -3.97 -7.54 17.60
CA VAL A 161 -3.10 -8.72 17.37
C VAL A 161 -1.63 -8.35 17.51
N GLY A 162 -1.16 -7.29 16.83
CA GLY A 162 0.24 -6.85 16.84
C GLY A 162 0.85 -6.75 15.45
N THR A 163 2.13 -7.13 15.34
CA THR A 163 2.90 -7.10 14.08
C THR A 163 2.85 -8.44 13.39
N ARG A 164 2.40 -8.46 12.14
CA ARG A 164 2.37 -9.65 11.27
C ARG A 164 3.39 -9.47 10.13
N ILE A 165 4.18 -10.50 9.88
CA ILE A 165 5.19 -10.53 8.81
C ILE A 165 4.75 -11.53 7.75
N ILE A 166 4.70 -11.07 6.51
CA ILE A 166 4.31 -11.86 5.34
C ILE A 166 5.43 -11.74 4.30
N VAL A 167 5.91 -12.85 3.78
CA VAL A 167 6.91 -12.88 2.72
C VAL A 167 6.40 -13.75 1.59
N LYS A 168 6.34 -13.19 0.36
CA LYS A 168 5.86 -13.91 -0.83
C LYS A 168 4.46 -14.51 -0.64
N ASN A 169 3.55 -13.74 -0.03
CA ASN A 169 2.18 -14.12 0.31
C ASN A 169 2.05 -15.22 1.38
N GLU A 170 3.14 -15.59 2.07
CA GLU A 170 3.09 -16.53 3.18
C GLU A 170 3.27 -15.81 4.50
N VAL A 171 2.36 -16.03 5.47
CA VAL A 171 2.51 -15.52 6.85
C VAL A 171 3.68 -16.25 7.50
N ARG A 172 4.72 -15.49 7.84
CA ARG A 172 5.95 -16.02 8.45
C ARG A 172 5.92 -15.97 9.97
N GLY A 173 5.18 -15.02 10.53
CA GLY A 173 5.03 -14.90 11.97
C GLY A 173 4.12 -13.75 12.39
N VAL A 174 3.70 -13.82 13.64
CA VAL A 174 2.91 -12.78 14.31
C VAL A 174 3.51 -12.54 15.68
N ILE A 175 3.82 -11.29 15.99
CA ILE A 175 4.38 -10.85 17.27
C ILE A 175 3.36 -9.92 17.92
N ALA A 176 2.95 -10.21 19.16
CA ALA A 176 1.91 -9.45 19.87
C ALA A 176 2.43 -8.08 20.36
N SER A 177 2.96 -7.27 19.45
CA SER A 177 3.56 -5.98 19.74
C SER A 177 3.29 -4.97 18.63
N LYS A 178 2.53 -3.90 18.91
CA LYS A 178 2.43 -2.71 18.03
C LYS A 178 3.76 -1.96 18.00
N ARG A 179 4.45 -1.87 19.15
CA ARG A 179 5.74 -1.15 19.25
C ARG A 179 6.80 -1.68 18.28
N LEU A 180 6.76 -2.98 17.97
CA LEU A 180 7.65 -3.55 16.95
C LEU A 180 7.32 -3.00 15.55
N PHE A 181 6.03 -2.95 15.19
CA PHE A 181 5.61 -2.32 13.93
C PHE A 181 6.04 -0.85 13.88
N ASP A 182 5.79 -0.10 14.95
CA ASP A 182 6.16 1.31 15.04
C ASP A 182 7.68 1.52 14.92
N ALA A 183 8.48 0.59 15.46
CA ALA A 183 9.94 0.61 15.30
C ALA A 183 10.35 0.40 13.83
N PHE A 184 9.77 -0.59 13.14
CA PHE A 184 10.00 -0.77 11.69
C PHE A 184 9.59 0.46 10.88
N LEU A 185 8.41 1.01 11.17
CA LEU A 185 7.91 2.20 10.51
C LEU A 185 8.81 3.42 10.79
N GLY A 186 9.37 3.51 11.99
CA GLY A 186 10.31 4.54 12.41
C GLY A 186 11.59 4.60 11.56
N ILE A 187 12.03 3.48 10.96
CA ILE A 187 13.15 3.46 10.01
C ILE A 187 12.82 4.32 8.78
N TRP A 188 11.56 4.34 8.36
CA TRP A 188 11.11 5.08 7.17
C TRP A 188 10.79 6.54 7.49
N ILE A 189 9.99 6.78 8.56
CA ILE A 189 9.39 8.09 8.81
C ILE A 189 9.71 8.68 10.18
N GLY A 190 10.52 8.01 11.01
CA GLY A 190 10.86 8.48 12.35
C GLY A 190 11.76 9.72 12.37
N ALA A 191 12.21 10.11 13.57
CA ALA A 191 13.04 11.30 13.79
C ALA A 191 14.43 11.22 13.12
N LYS A 192 14.91 10.02 12.83
CA LYS A 192 16.19 9.77 12.12
C LYS A 192 15.95 8.76 11.00
N PRO A 193 15.23 9.15 9.94
CA PRO A 193 14.97 8.25 8.82
C PRO A 193 16.27 8.02 8.04
N PHE A 194 16.34 6.92 7.30
CA PHE A 194 17.49 6.70 6.42
C PHE A 194 17.55 7.68 5.23
N SER A 195 16.45 8.38 4.91
CA SER A 195 16.35 9.40 3.87
C SER A 195 15.16 10.33 4.13
N GLU A 196 15.41 11.63 4.18
CA GLU A 196 14.36 12.64 4.34
C GLU A 196 13.43 12.69 3.11
N THR A 197 13.97 12.51 1.90
CA THR A 197 13.16 12.43 0.68
C THR A 197 12.21 11.24 0.73
N PHE A 198 12.72 10.06 1.09
CA PHE A 198 11.89 8.86 1.24
C PHE A 198 10.79 9.07 2.29
N LYS A 199 11.12 9.67 3.44
CA LYS A 199 10.16 10.03 4.49
C LYS A 199 9.05 10.95 3.95
N ALA A 200 9.43 12.02 3.23
CA ALA A 200 8.48 12.97 2.67
C ALA A 200 7.53 12.31 1.66
N GLU A 201 8.05 11.44 0.79
CA GLU A 201 7.27 10.70 -0.20
C GLU A 201 6.32 9.70 0.47
N ILE A 202 6.75 8.96 1.50
CA ILE A 202 5.91 8.04 2.28
C ILE A 202 4.81 8.80 3.05
N LEU A 203 5.10 10.01 3.56
CA LEU A 203 4.12 10.87 4.20
C LEU A 203 3.26 11.66 3.17
N GLY A 204 3.61 11.63 1.88
CA GLY A 204 2.93 12.39 0.82
C GLY A 204 3.06 13.90 1.01
N THR A 205 4.22 14.35 1.48
CA THR A 205 4.54 15.77 1.76
C THR A 205 5.65 16.30 0.84
N GLU A 206 6.00 15.58 -0.23
CA GLU A 206 7.07 15.93 -1.17
C GLU A 206 6.92 17.34 -1.75
N ASN A 207 5.67 17.78 -2.01
CA ASN A 207 5.40 19.13 -2.53
C ASN A 207 5.80 20.25 -1.53
N ALA A 208 5.85 19.94 -0.23
CA ALA A 208 6.27 20.90 0.79
C ALA A 208 7.79 21.09 0.81
N LEU A 209 8.57 20.08 0.39
CA LEU A 209 10.04 20.19 0.31
C LEU A 209 10.48 21.05 -0.88
N ILE A 210 9.78 20.97 -2.00
CA ILE A 210 10.09 21.75 -3.23
C ILE A 210 9.79 23.25 -3.04
N ALA A 211 8.85 23.58 -2.15
CA ALA A 211 8.46 24.99 -1.88
C ALA A 211 9.46 25.76 -1.02
N HIS A 212 10.50 25.13 -0.48
CA HIS A 212 11.53 25.70 0.39
C HIS A 212 12.94 25.75 -0.22
N GLU A 213 13.10 25.34 -1.48
CA GLU A 213 14.31 25.55 -2.29
C GLU A 213 14.13 26.77 -3.22
#